data_fedd8fd0f9a859a3b18b889f17b503ff
#
_entry.id   fedd8fd0f9a859a3b18b889f17b503ff
#
_cell.length_a   1.000
_cell.length_b   1.000
_cell.length_c   1.000
_cell.angle_alpha   90.00
_cell.angle_beta   90.00
_cell.angle_gamma   90.00
#
_symmetry.space_group_name_H-M   'P 1'
#
loop_
_entity.id
_entity.type
_entity.pdbx_description
1 polymer ?
#
loop_
_entity_poly.entity_id
_entity_poly.type
_entity_poly.pdbx_seq_one_letter_code
_entity_poly.pdbx_strand_id
1 'polypeptide(L)'
;MADFSKLIENKAAAARYMVDEITHICKDMPKRTPGEEGERVACEYMADVLKNDCGCERSDVESFKENPGSFFGWIYITITCVLAGLVSYFFLPILGFALIVFGFFAMIMQFGLYRKTFDFLFPEKTGTNVTAIKKCTGEVKGRVFFNGHPDAAWNWPVNNRFGGKVYEANIVVVVLGALFLMFASLAAAIVTGFKPMILTPELNSVIFWIGIANLVFVPFYFGMYRMWDPKTTVDGANDNLSACYMGIAILKAMKDQGIELEHTEVGVILSGSEEAGLRGAKAWCEQHKGEFDDVPTWIYSFDTIHDPKFLGVNYRDLNGLVKADKEVSDSFMEAAEQVGVKCNKTLVPPFGGATDSAAFAQAGFKATGVTALNHVLEDYYHTLKDSYDNLNEACLADCYAIAVKALENFDNRISSK
;
A
#
# COMPACT_ATOMS: atom_id res chain seq x y z
N MET A 1 33.27 3.82 14.71
CA MET A 1 32.14 4.15 13.81
C MET A 1 32.37 3.44 12.48
N ALA A 2 31.40 2.77 11.98
CA ALA A 2 31.48 2.13 10.65
C ALA A 2 31.55 3.21 9.56
N ASP A 3 32.33 2.95 8.50
CA ASP A 3 32.46 3.86 7.36
C ASP A 3 31.47 3.45 6.24
N PHE A 4 30.42 4.21 6.09
CA PHE A 4 29.37 3.98 5.08
C PHE A 4 29.65 4.71 3.75
N SER A 5 30.73 5.48 3.64
CA SER A 5 31.03 6.28 2.44
C SER A 5 31.09 5.42 1.17
N LYS A 6 31.71 4.25 1.26
CA LYS A 6 31.82 3.30 0.14
C LYS A 6 30.47 2.73 -0.29
N LEU A 7 29.51 2.54 0.64
CA LEU A 7 28.17 2.10 0.28
C LEU A 7 27.47 3.16 -0.56
N ILE A 8 27.58 4.43 -0.15
CA ILE A 8 26.99 5.56 -0.86
C ILE A 8 27.66 5.78 -2.23
N GLU A 9 29.00 5.68 -2.30
CA GLU A 9 29.76 5.77 -3.56
C GLU A 9 29.35 4.67 -4.55
N ASN A 10 29.04 3.46 -4.06
CA ASN A 10 28.65 2.31 -4.86
C ASN A 10 27.15 2.21 -5.12
N LYS A 11 26.38 3.27 -4.91
CA LYS A 11 24.91 3.27 -5.08
C LYS A 11 24.43 2.77 -6.47
N ALA A 12 25.19 3.03 -7.53
CA ALA A 12 24.87 2.55 -8.87
C ALA A 12 24.99 1.02 -8.99
N ALA A 13 25.99 0.41 -8.34
CA ALA A 13 26.14 -1.04 -8.30
C ALA A 13 25.02 -1.69 -7.50
N ALA A 14 24.61 -1.07 -6.37
CA ALA A 14 23.47 -1.53 -5.56
C ALA A 14 22.17 -1.44 -6.37
N ALA A 15 21.92 -0.35 -7.08
CA ALA A 15 20.74 -0.20 -7.94
C ALA A 15 20.71 -1.24 -9.07
N ARG A 16 21.87 -1.53 -9.69
CA ARG A 16 21.97 -2.58 -10.71
C ARG A 16 21.61 -3.94 -10.12
N TYR A 17 22.14 -4.29 -8.96
CA TYR A 17 21.78 -5.52 -8.24
C TYR A 17 20.26 -5.62 -8.01
N MET A 18 19.62 -4.51 -7.53
CA MET A 18 18.17 -4.48 -7.37
C MET A 18 17.44 -4.76 -8.69
N VAL A 19 17.85 -4.12 -9.80
CA VAL A 19 17.23 -4.31 -11.12
C VAL A 19 17.37 -5.74 -11.59
N ASP A 20 18.53 -6.36 -11.41
CA ASP A 20 18.81 -7.73 -11.85
C ASP A 20 17.92 -8.73 -11.06
N GLU A 21 17.84 -8.59 -9.76
CA GLU A 21 17.04 -9.46 -8.89
C GLU A 21 15.52 -9.28 -9.12
N ILE A 22 15.06 -8.04 -9.24
CA ILE A 22 13.65 -7.75 -9.56
C ILE A 22 13.29 -8.35 -10.92
N THR A 23 14.19 -8.24 -11.90
CA THR A 23 14.01 -8.84 -13.23
C THR A 23 13.90 -10.36 -13.14
N HIS A 24 14.75 -11.00 -12.33
CA HIS A 24 14.69 -12.45 -12.08
C HIS A 24 13.34 -12.86 -11.50
N ILE A 25 12.90 -12.20 -10.42
CA ILE A 25 11.60 -12.52 -9.79
C ILE A 25 10.43 -12.34 -10.78
N CYS A 26 10.41 -11.23 -11.53
CA CYS A 26 9.32 -10.96 -12.48
C CYS A 26 9.25 -11.96 -13.63
N LYS A 27 10.42 -12.45 -14.12
CA LYS A 27 10.51 -13.35 -15.27
C LYS A 27 10.36 -14.82 -14.92
N ASP A 28 10.98 -15.24 -13.80
CA ASP A 28 11.25 -16.66 -13.54
C ASP A 28 10.37 -17.20 -12.40
N MET A 29 9.64 -16.36 -11.68
CA MET A 29 8.80 -16.78 -10.56
C MET A 29 7.30 -16.60 -10.87
N PRO A 30 6.42 -17.34 -10.14
CA PRO A 30 4.97 -17.14 -10.25
C PRO A 30 4.57 -15.72 -9.85
N LYS A 31 3.42 -15.23 -10.38
CA LYS A 31 2.85 -13.94 -10.00
C LYS A 31 2.52 -13.91 -8.50
N ARG A 32 2.91 -12.84 -7.86
CA ARG A 32 2.85 -12.67 -6.41
C ARG A 32 1.49 -12.12 -5.94
N THR A 33 0.41 -12.80 -6.34
CA THR A 33 -0.95 -12.44 -5.90
C THR A 33 -1.06 -12.55 -4.38
N PRO A 34 -1.70 -11.58 -3.69
CA PRO A 34 -1.91 -11.63 -2.24
C PRO A 34 -2.49 -12.95 -1.74
N GLY A 35 -1.83 -13.57 -0.75
CA GLY A 35 -2.24 -14.84 -0.15
C GLY A 35 -2.17 -16.07 -1.07
N GLU A 36 -1.39 -16.02 -2.13
CA GLU A 36 -1.21 -17.12 -3.09
C GLU A 36 0.22 -17.67 -3.07
N GLU A 37 0.43 -18.77 -3.77
CA GLU A 37 1.72 -19.47 -3.81
C GLU A 37 2.86 -18.58 -4.32
N GLY A 38 2.61 -17.70 -5.28
CA GLY A 38 3.65 -16.81 -5.82
C GLY A 38 4.21 -15.82 -4.81
N GLU A 39 3.36 -15.27 -3.94
CA GLU A 39 3.80 -14.44 -2.81
C GLU A 39 4.70 -15.25 -1.87
N ARG A 40 4.27 -16.46 -1.48
CA ARG A 40 5.04 -17.35 -0.59
C ARG A 40 6.41 -17.71 -1.20
N VAL A 41 6.44 -18.13 -2.47
CA VAL A 41 7.69 -18.51 -3.15
C VAL A 41 8.67 -17.33 -3.23
N ALA A 42 8.19 -16.12 -3.53
CA ALA A 42 9.04 -14.93 -3.54
C ALA A 42 9.55 -14.57 -2.15
N CYS A 43 8.71 -14.69 -1.11
CA CYS A 43 9.12 -14.50 0.29
C CYS A 43 10.19 -15.49 0.70
N GLU A 44 10.02 -16.77 0.41
CA GLU A 44 11.01 -17.82 0.71
C GLU A 44 12.34 -17.55 0.00
N TYR A 45 12.29 -17.17 -1.29
CA TYR A 45 13.50 -16.81 -2.03
C TYR A 45 14.24 -15.61 -1.40
N MET A 46 13.52 -14.53 -1.12
CA MET A 46 14.13 -13.33 -0.53
C MET A 46 14.62 -13.61 0.91
N ALA A 47 13.96 -14.47 1.67
CA ALA A 47 14.43 -14.93 2.98
C ALA A 47 15.75 -15.70 2.88
N ASP A 48 15.91 -16.56 1.86
CA ASP A 48 17.15 -17.27 1.60
C ASP A 48 18.27 -16.32 1.18
N VAL A 49 18.00 -15.30 0.35
CA VAL A 49 18.96 -14.23 0.01
C VAL A 49 19.38 -13.46 1.27
N LEU A 50 18.45 -13.07 2.11
CA LEU A 50 18.72 -12.35 3.37
C LEU A 50 19.61 -13.19 4.31
N LYS A 51 19.37 -14.48 4.41
CA LYS A 51 20.14 -15.40 5.23
C LYS A 51 21.53 -15.66 4.65
N ASN A 52 21.60 -16.07 3.37
CA ASN A 52 22.82 -16.61 2.79
C ASN A 52 23.71 -15.52 2.18
N ASP A 53 23.11 -14.55 1.47
CA ASP A 53 23.86 -13.52 0.75
C ASP A 53 24.03 -12.23 1.57
N CYS A 54 23.08 -11.90 2.45
CA CYS A 54 23.18 -10.74 3.34
C CYS A 54 23.76 -11.10 4.71
N GLY A 55 23.77 -12.38 5.09
CA GLY A 55 24.33 -12.87 6.37
C GLY A 55 23.49 -12.45 7.58
N CYS A 56 22.16 -12.42 7.42
CA CYS A 56 21.26 -12.24 8.55
C CYS A 56 21.22 -13.49 9.41
N GLU A 57 21.40 -13.35 10.72
CA GLU A 57 21.34 -14.45 11.69
C GLU A 57 19.90 -14.88 11.97
N ARG A 58 18.95 -13.99 11.78
CA ARG A 58 17.51 -14.28 11.74
C ARG A 58 17.00 -14.06 10.33
N SER A 59 16.23 -14.99 9.80
CA SER A 59 15.49 -14.88 8.55
C SER A 59 14.32 -15.85 8.62
N ASP A 60 13.22 -15.36 9.16
CA ASP A 60 12.02 -16.16 9.45
C ASP A 60 10.95 -15.87 8.40
N VAL A 61 10.40 -16.94 7.82
CA VAL A 61 9.21 -16.88 6.97
C VAL A 61 8.00 -17.17 7.83
N GLU A 62 7.07 -16.23 7.90
CA GLU A 62 5.94 -16.21 8.83
C GLU A 62 4.63 -16.21 8.06
N SER A 63 3.67 -17.03 8.48
CA SER A 63 2.36 -17.09 7.83
C SER A 63 1.29 -16.42 8.68
N PHE A 64 0.27 -15.87 8.01
CA PHE A 64 -0.91 -15.29 8.64
C PHE A 64 -2.18 -15.57 7.85
N LYS A 65 -3.35 -15.44 8.48
CA LYS A 65 -4.65 -15.63 7.85
C LYS A 65 -5.25 -14.30 7.41
N GLU A 66 -5.82 -14.30 6.21
CA GLU A 66 -6.41 -13.13 5.59
C GLU A 66 -7.54 -13.47 4.61
N ASN A 67 -8.28 -12.46 4.18
CA ASN A 67 -9.30 -12.58 3.14
C ASN A 67 -9.01 -11.52 2.06
N PRO A 68 -8.03 -11.75 1.17
CA PRO A 68 -7.45 -10.69 0.34
C PRO A 68 -8.46 -10.06 -0.62
N GLY A 69 -9.40 -10.83 -1.15
CA GLY A 69 -10.45 -10.32 -2.02
C GLY A 69 -11.41 -9.31 -1.36
N SER A 70 -11.39 -9.18 -0.02
CA SER A 70 -12.29 -8.29 0.71
C SER A 70 -11.93 -6.82 0.51
N PHE A 71 -10.64 -6.49 0.31
CA PHE A 71 -10.18 -5.10 0.21
C PHE A 71 -10.84 -4.40 -0.98
N PHE A 72 -10.74 -4.93 -2.21
CA PHE A 72 -11.49 -4.41 -3.35
C PHE A 72 -12.94 -4.91 -3.42
N GLY A 73 -13.28 -5.91 -2.63
CA GLY A 73 -14.63 -6.47 -2.51
C GLY A 73 -15.70 -5.47 -2.07
N TRP A 74 -15.30 -4.36 -1.43
CA TRP A 74 -16.22 -3.26 -1.12
C TRP A 74 -16.93 -2.73 -2.36
N ILE A 75 -16.29 -2.77 -3.53
CA ILE A 75 -16.88 -2.34 -4.80
C ILE A 75 -18.16 -3.13 -5.09
N TYR A 76 -18.10 -4.46 -4.93
CA TYR A 76 -19.27 -5.33 -5.12
C TYR A 76 -20.39 -4.99 -4.15
N ILE A 77 -20.07 -4.81 -2.87
CA ILE A 77 -21.05 -4.48 -1.82
C ILE A 77 -21.67 -3.11 -2.11
N THR A 78 -20.84 -2.08 -2.28
CA THR A 78 -21.27 -0.69 -2.44
C THR A 78 -22.11 -0.52 -3.71
N ILE A 79 -21.61 -1.00 -4.85
CA ILE A 79 -22.30 -0.80 -6.13
C ILE A 79 -23.60 -1.61 -6.20
N THR A 80 -23.62 -2.83 -5.64
CA THR A 80 -24.87 -3.60 -5.54
C THR A 80 -25.89 -2.87 -4.67
N CYS A 81 -25.47 -2.28 -3.55
CA CYS A 81 -26.34 -1.46 -2.70
C CYS A 81 -26.86 -0.21 -3.41
N VAL A 82 -26.01 0.48 -4.19
CA VAL A 82 -26.43 1.65 -4.97
C VAL A 82 -27.47 1.27 -6.06
N LEU A 83 -27.20 0.18 -6.80
CA LEU A 83 -28.14 -0.30 -7.82
C LEU A 83 -29.47 -0.79 -7.22
N ALA A 84 -29.41 -1.54 -6.12
CA ALA A 84 -30.61 -1.95 -5.38
C ALA A 84 -31.34 -0.73 -4.80
N GLY A 85 -30.58 0.28 -4.35
CA GLY A 85 -31.11 1.55 -3.88
C GLY A 85 -31.85 2.32 -4.97
N LEU A 86 -31.31 2.33 -6.20
CA LEU A 86 -31.97 2.94 -7.37
C LEU A 86 -33.29 2.23 -7.70
N VAL A 87 -33.33 0.91 -7.66
CA VAL A 87 -34.59 0.15 -7.84
C VAL A 87 -35.55 0.48 -6.70
N SER A 88 -35.10 0.43 -5.45
CA SER A 88 -35.92 0.69 -4.26
C SER A 88 -36.47 2.13 -4.23
N TYR A 89 -35.80 3.08 -4.86
CA TYR A 89 -36.25 4.46 -5.01
C TYR A 89 -37.71 4.56 -5.51
N PHE A 90 -38.05 3.71 -6.46
CA PHE A 90 -39.38 3.75 -7.09
C PHE A 90 -40.48 3.03 -6.30
N PHE A 91 -40.13 2.25 -5.26
CA PHE A 91 -41.10 1.42 -4.51
C PHE A 91 -41.10 1.71 -3.03
N LEU A 92 -39.92 1.94 -2.44
CA LEU A 92 -39.72 2.21 -1.03
C LEU A 92 -38.48 3.11 -0.87
N PRO A 93 -38.61 4.42 -1.09
CA PRO A 93 -37.46 5.33 -1.13
C PRO A 93 -36.59 5.31 0.10
N ILE A 94 -37.17 5.09 1.29
CA ILE A 94 -36.39 5.00 2.54
C ILE A 94 -35.45 3.77 2.54
N LEU A 95 -35.85 2.65 1.96
CA LEU A 95 -34.98 1.50 1.78
C LEU A 95 -33.84 1.84 0.80
N GLY A 96 -34.15 2.58 -0.28
CA GLY A 96 -33.15 3.08 -1.22
C GLY A 96 -32.08 3.91 -0.52
N PHE A 97 -32.51 4.87 0.31
CA PHE A 97 -31.60 5.68 1.13
C PHE A 97 -30.73 4.81 2.06
N ALA A 98 -31.34 3.88 2.78
CA ALA A 98 -30.64 3.01 3.73
C ALA A 98 -29.59 2.11 3.04
N LEU A 99 -29.92 1.55 1.88
CA LEU A 99 -28.98 0.73 1.08
C LEU A 99 -27.78 1.54 0.62
N ILE A 100 -27.99 2.76 0.13
CA ILE A 100 -26.88 3.60 -0.34
C ILE A 100 -25.97 4.02 0.83
N VAL A 101 -26.56 4.39 1.98
CA VAL A 101 -25.81 4.69 3.21
C VAL A 101 -24.97 3.49 3.63
N PHE A 102 -25.53 2.28 3.60
CA PHE A 102 -24.81 1.04 3.90
C PHE A 102 -23.69 0.78 2.89
N GLY A 103 -23.90 1.05 1.59
CA GLY A 103 -22.85 0.97 0.58
C GLY A 103 -21.68 1.92 0.87
N PHE A 104 -21.95 3.18 1.22
CA PHE A 104 -20.91 4.12 1.63
C PHE A 104 -20.21 3.69 2.93
N PHE A 105 -20.93 3.12 3.88
CA PHE A 105 -20.34 2.55 5.09
C PHE A 105 -19.35 1.43 4.74
N ALA A 106 -19.70 0.53 3.83
CA ALA A 106 -18.81 -0.54 3.40
C ALA A 106 -17.52 0.02 2.74
N MET A 107 -17.65 1.00 1.84
CA MET A 107 -16.53 1.68 1.20
C MET A 107 -15.61 2.35 2.25
N ILE A 108 -16.18 3.10 3.20
CA ILE A 108 -15.42 3.80 4.23
C ILE A 108 -14.68 2.80 5.13
N MET A 109 -15.33 1.71 5.56
CA MET A 109 -14.70 0.73 6.44
C MET A 109 -13.55 -0.02 5.73
N GLN A 110 -13.77 -0.54 4.52
CA GLN A 110 -12.75 -1.34 3.83
C GLN A 110 -11.65 -0.46 3.22
N PHE A 111 -12.00 0.52 2.40
CA PHE A 111 -11.04 1.34 1.66
C PHE A 111 -10.64 2.62 2.40
N GLY A 112 -11.58 3.32 3.03
CA GLY A 112 -11.27 4.57 3.74
C GLY A 112 -10.43 4.35 5.00
N LEU A 113 -10.74 3.32 5.77
CA LEU A 113 -10.13 3.03 7.08
C LEU A 113 -9.34 1.71 7.12
N TYR A 114 -9.27 0.97 6.02
CA TYR A 114 -8.54 -0.30 5.92
C TYR A 114 -8.93 -1.32 7.02
N ARG A 115 -10.24 -1.34 7.38
CA ARG A 115 -10.78 -2.26 8.40
C ARG A 115 -11.12 -3.62 7.79
N LYS A 116 -11.10 -4.67 8.62
CA LYS A 116 -11.45 -6.05 8.26
C LYS A 116 -12.97 -6.33 8.39
N THR A 117 -13.82 -5.30 8.23
CA THR A 117 -15.25 -5.36 8.60
C THR A 117 -16.04 -6.39 7.80
N PHE A 118 -15.72 -6.56 6.52
CA PHE A 118 -16.43 -7.45 5.60
C PHE A 118 -15.58 -8.65 5.14
N ASP A 119 -14.46 -8.92 5.79
CA ASP A 119 -13.55 -10.01 5.43
C ASP A 119 -14.27 -11.37 5.41
N PHE A 120 -15.18 -11.60 6.35
CA PHE A 120 -15.95 -12.85 6.48
C PHE A 120 -16.82 -13.20 5.25
N LEU A 121 -17.03 -12.26 4.31
CA LEU A 121 -17.77 -12.49 3.06
C LEU A 121 -16.88 -13.07 1.94
N PHE A 122 -15.57 -13.12 2.15
CA PHE A 122 -14.60 -13.50 1.12
C PHE A 122 -13.78 -14.71 1.56
N PRO A 123 -13.28 -15.53 0.63
CA PRO A 123 -12.47 -16.71 0.96
C PRO A 123 -11.23 -16.35 1.78
N GLU A 124 -10.98 -17.14 2.83
CA GLU A 124 -9.75 -17.07 3.59
C GLU A 124 -8.60 -17.69 2.81
N LYS A 125 -7.43 -17.04 2.87
CA LYS A 125 -6.16 -17.47 2.33
C LYS A 125 -5.06 -17.35 3.37
N THR A 126 -3.83 -17.71 3.00
CA THR A 126 -2.66 -17.62 3.86
C THR A 126 -1.65 -16.70 3.21
N GLY A 127 -1.44 -15.53 3.79
CA GLY A 127 -0.39 -14.60 3.40
C GLY A 127 0.95 -14.93 4.08
N THR A 128 2.02 -14.33 3.60
CA THR A 128 3.38 -14.63 4.02
C THR A 128 4.18 -13.35 4.29
N ASN A 129 4.78 -13.26 5.48
CA ASN A 129 5.75 -12.24 5.85
C ASN A 129 7.16 -12.82 5.93
N VAL A 130 8.17 -11.95 5.91
CA VAL A 130 9.55 -12.29 6.26
C VAL A 130 10.06 -11.28 7.28
N THR A 131 10.73 -11.79 8.33
CA THR A 131 11.46 -10.97 9.30
C THR A 131 12.91 -11.40 9.29
N ALA A 132 13.81 -10.53 8.81
CA ALA A 132 15.23 -10.79 8.82
C ALA A 132 15.99 -9.74 9.64
N ILE A 133 17.01 -10.18 10.39
CA ILE A 133 17.84 -9.32 11.23
C ILE A 133 19.29 -9.70 11.09
N LYS A 134 20.13 -8.73 10.75
CA LYS A 134 21.57 -8.75 10.92
C LYS A 134 21.90 -8.19 12.30
N LYS A 135 22.41 -9.06 13.16
CA LYS A 135 22.77 -8.68 14.54
C LYS A 135 23.94 -7.71 14.57
N CYS A 136 24.00 -6.90 15.61
CA CYS A 136 25.18 -6.12 15.95
C CYS A 136 26.22 -6.99 16.72
N THR A 137 27.44 -6.52 16.80
CA THR A 137 28.57 -7.28 17.43
C THR A 137 28.63 -7.13 18.95
N GLY A 138 27.98 -6.09 19.49
CA GLY A 138 27.94 -5.81 20.92
C GLY A 138 26.54 -5.82 21.51
N GLU A 139 26.32 -5.05 22.55
CA GLU A 139 25.00 -4.88 23.17
C GLU A 139 24.05 -4.11 22.23
N VAL A 140 22.85 -4.62 22.03
CA VAL A 140 21.83 -3.95 21.21
C VAL A 140 21.34 -2.70 21.93
N LYS A 141 21.50 -1.54 21.30
CA LYS A 141 21.01 -0.24 21.81
C LYS A 141 20.01 0.43 20.87
N GLY A 142 19.87 -0.06 19.65
CA GLY A 142 18.90 0.43 18.68
C GLY A 142 18.69 -0.51 17.51
N ARG A 143 17.57 -0.33 16.78
CA ARG A 143 17.23 -1.10 15.59
C ARG A 143 16.72 -0.22 14.47
N VAL A 144 17.06 -0.59 13.24
CA VAL A 144 16.47 -0.02 12.03
C VAL A 144 15.92 -1.15 11.19
N PHE A 145 14.65 -1.07 10.83
CA PHE A 145 14.05 -1.94 9.84
C PHE A 145 13.78 -1.19 8.55
N PHE A 146 14.08 -1.84 7.43
CA PHE A 146 13.64 -1.46 6.10
C PHE A 146 12.49 -2.36 5.71
N ASN A 147 11.38 -1.77 5.24
CA ASN A 147 10.19 -2.53 4.89
C ASN A 147 9.81 -2.31 3.43
N GLY A 148 9.27 -3.33 2.81
CA GLY A 148 8.60 -3.35 1.53
C GLY A 148 7.65 -4.55 1.45
N HIS A 149 6.71 -4.54 0.49
CA HIS A 149 5.78 -5.67 0.34
C HIS A 149 6.13 -6.51 -0.90
N PRO A 150 6.16 -7.84 -0.74
CA PRO A 150 6.54 -8.76 -1.81
C PRO A 150 5.39 -9.08 -2.78
N ASP A 151 4.15 -8.90 -2.37
CA ASP A 151 2.97 -9.11 -3.22
C ASP A 151 2.87 -8.06 -4.33
N ALA A 152 2.03 -8.31 -5.30
CA ALA A 152 1.80 -7.44 -6.43
C ALA A 152 0.31 -7.22 -6.65
N ALA A 153 -0.05 -6.03 -7.11
CA ALA A 153 -1.41 -5.59 -7.34
C ALA A 153 -2.18 -6.44 -8.34
N TRP A 154 -3.49 -6.45 -8.20
CA TRP A 154 -4.37 -6.86 -9.29
C TRP A 154 -4.42 -5.79 -10.36
N ASN A 155 -4.43 -6.23 -11.63
CA ASN A 155 -4.53 -5.33 -12.76
C ASN A 155 -5.80 -4.46 -12.70
N TRP A 156 -5.64 -3.18 -13.01
CA TRP A 156 -6.74 -2.22 -13.18
C TRP A 156 -7.03 -2.01 -14.68
N PRO A 157 -7.94 -2.77 -15.28
CA PRO A 157 -8.14 -2.78 -16.74
C PRO A 157 -8.52 -1.42 -17.32
N VAL A 158 -9.27 -0.60 -16.56
CA VAL A 158 -9.68 0.74 -16.99
C VAL A 158 -8.48 1.67 -17.04
N ASN A 159 -7.60 1.64 -16.01
CA ASN A 159 -6.36 2.39 -16.00
C ASN A 159 -5.42 1.92 -17.11
N ASN A 160 -5.22 0.61 -17.23
CA ASN A 160 -4.36 0.00 -18.24
C ASN A 160 -4.73 0.37 -19.68
N ARG A 161 -6.04 0.49 -19.97
CA ARG A 161 -6.56 0.74 -21.33
C ARG A 161 -6.78 2.21 -21.64
N PHE A 162 -7.26 3.00 -20.68
CA PHE A 162 -7.76 4.37 -20.90
C PHE A 162 -6.97 5.41 -20.09
N GLY A 163 -6.07 4.97 -19.21
CA GLY A 163 -5.24 5.83 -18.35
C GLY A 163 -5.94 6.32 -17.09
N GLY A 164 -5.13 6.79 -16.14
CA GLY A 164 -5.55 7.17 -14.79
C GLY A 164 -6.66 8.23 -14.75
N LYS A 165 -6.62 9.22 -15.65
CA LYS A 165 -7.66 10.26 -15.70
C LYS A 165 -9.07 9.72 -15.95
N VAL A 166 -9.19 8.71 -16.82
CA VAL A 166 -10.49 8.07 -17.10
C VAL A 166 -10.91 7.21 -15.91
N TYR A 167 -9.95 6.52 -15.30
CA TYR A 167 -10.16 5.73 -14.09
C TYR A 167 -10.71 6.61 -12.96
N GLU A 168 -10.01 7.69 -12.62
CA GLU A 168 -10.42 8.64 -11.58
C GLU A 168 -11.76 9.34 -11.90
N ALA A 169 -11.96 9.75 -13.15
CA ALA A 169 -13.21 10.37 -13.58
C ALA A 169 -14.42 9.45 -13.38
N ASN A 170 -14.27 8.13 -13.66
CA ASN A 170 -15.34 7.17 -13.41
C ASN A 170 -15.68 7.10 -11.91
N ILE A 171 -14.69 7.07 -11.03
CA ILE A 171 -14.91 7.06 -9.56
C ILE A 171 -15.67 8.32 -9.14
N VAL A 172 -15.23 9.50 -9.59
CA VAL A 172 -15.87 10.78 -9.24
C VAL A 172 -17.34 10.80 -9.70
N VAL A 173 -17.61 10.38 -10.93
CA VAL A 173 -18.99 10.32 -11.46
C VAL A 173 -19.86 9.36 -10.65
N VAL A 174 -19.33 8.19 -10.28
CA VAL A 174 -20.04 7.20 -9.46
C VAL A 174 -20.36 7.74 -8.07
N VAL A 175 -19.39 8.37 -7.41
CA VAL A 175 -19.59 8.95 -6.07
C VAL A 175 -20.63 10.07 -6.12
N LEU A 176 -20.53 10.98 -7.09
CA LEU A 176 -21.50 12.06 -7.26
C LEU A 176 -22.92 11.53 -7.57
N GLY A 177 -23.02 10.52 -8.44
CA GLY A 177 -24.28 9.86 -8.77
C GLY A 177 -24.90 9.17 -7.56
N ALA A 178 -24.10 8.44 -6.77
CA ALA A 178 -24.57 7.77 -5.56
C ALA A 178 -25.02 8.76 -4.48
N LEU A 179 -24.29 9.86 -4.29
CA LEU A 179 -24.71 10.94 -3.38
C LEU A 179 -25.99 11.61 -3.86
N PHE A 180 -26.11 11.90 -5.15
CA PHE A 180 -27.33 12.45 -5.72
C PHE A 180 -28.53 11.52 -5.51
N LEU A 181 -28.38 10.22 -5.79
CA LEU A 181 -29.41 9.23 -5.54
C LEU A 181 -29.76 9.09 -4.06
N MET A 182 -28.77 9.16 -3.16
CA MET A 182 -28.97 9.11 -1.71
C MET A 182 -29.89 10.25 -1.23
N PHE A 183 -29.56 11.49 -1.59
CA PHE A 183 -30.39 12.64 -1.21
C PHE A 183 -31.75 12.64 -1.90
N ALA A 184 -31.81 12.23 -3.16
CA ALA A 184 -33.08 12.06 -3.87
C ALA A 184 -33.98 11.02 -3.18
N SER A 185 -33.40 9.89 -2.74
CA SER A 185 -34.12 8.85 -2.02
C SER A 185 -34.68 9.34 -0.67
N LEU A 186 -33.89 10.15 0.04
CA LEU A 186 -34.36 10.77 1.30
C LEU A 186 -35.51 11.75 1.05
N ALA A 187 -35.39 12.61 0.03
CA ALA A 187 -36.45 13.54 -0.35
C ALA A 187 -37.74 12.81 -0.75
N ALA A 188 -37.60 11.78 -1.58
CA ALA A 188 -38.73 10.94 -1.99
C ALA A 188 -39.38 10.25 -0.78
N ALA A 189 -38.57 9.75 0.18
CA ALA A 189 -39.09 9.12 1.40
C ALA A 189 -39.91 10.12 2.24
N ILE A 190 -39.47 11.36 2.37
CA ILE A 190 -40.22 12.42 3.08
C ILE A 190 -41.54 12.69 2.37
N VAL A 191 -41.54 12.86 1.05
CA VAL A 191 -42.74 13.13 0.26
C VAL A 191 -43.78 12.00 0.33
N THR A 192 -43.29 10.74 0.36
CA THR A 192 -44.16 9.54 0.48
C THR A 192 -44.54 9.22 1.91
N GLY A 193 -44.12 10.02 2.89
CA GLY A 193 -44.37 9.78 4.33
C GLY A 193 -43.74 8.49 4.83
N PHE A 194 -42.60 8.07 4.26
CA PHE A 194 -41.85 6.84 4.58
C PHE A 194 -42.65 5.54 4.33
N LYS A 195 -43.65 5.59 3.49
CA LYS A 195 -44.50 4.42 3.18
C LYS A 195 -44.10 3.78 1.88
N PRO A 196 -44.26 2.46 1.74
CA PRO A 196 -44.17 1.79 0.43
C PRO A 196 -45.19 2.40 -0.54
N MET A 197 -44.73 2.78 -1.74
CA MET A 197 -45.57 3.39 -2.73
C MET A 197 -44.90 3.33 -4.10
N ILE A 198 -45.62 2.96 -5.15
CA ILE A 198 -45.08 3.04 -6.51
C ILE A 198 -45.07 4.50 -6.93
N LEU A 199 -43.86 5.05 -7.15
CA LEU A 199 -43.72 6.39 -7.68
C LEU A 199 -44.15 6.43 -9.16
N THR A 200 -45.09 7.30 -9.47
CA THR A 200 -45.54 7.57 -10.85
C THR A 200 -45.50 9.09 -11.11
N PRO A 201 -45.45 9.52 -12.38
CA PRO A 201 -45.49 10.94 -12.72
C PRO A 201 -46.73 11.66 -12.18
N GLU A 202 -47.85 10.96 -12.07
CA GLU A 202 -49.14 11.50 -11.60
C GLU A 202 -49.09 11.74 -10.06
N LEU A 203 -48.35 10.91 -9.32
CA LEU A 203 -48.22 11.05 -7.88
C LEU A 203 -47.35 12.24 -7.52
N ASN A 204 -46.16 12.31 -8.09
CA ASN A 204 -45.24 13.43 -7.95
C ASN A 204 -44.28 13.46 -9.14
N SER A 205 -44.55 14.32 -10.11
CA SER A 205 -43.80 14.41 -11.34
C SER A 205 -42.30 14.73 -11.09
N VAL A 206 -41.97 15.65 -10.17
CA VAL A 206 -40.61 16.06 -9.91
C VAL A 206 -39.79 14.88 -9.34
N ILE A 207 -40.29 14.24 -8.31
CA ILE A 207 -39.61 13.08 -7.66
C ILE A 207 -39.44 11.95 -8.65
N PHE A 208 -40.47 11.63 -9.47
CA PHE A 208 -40.37 10.59 -10.48
C PHE A 208 -39.26 10.86 -11.50
N TRP A 209 -39.22 12.08 -12.07
CA TRP A 209 -38.21 12.42 -13.07
C TRP A 209 -36.80 12.54 -12.50
N ILE A 210 -36.64 12.90 -11.24
CA ILE A 210 -35.35 12.80 -10.52
C ILE A 210 -34.87 11.35 -10.48
N GLY A 211 -35.75 10.40 -10.19
CA GLY A 211 -35.43 8.97 -10.24
C GLY A 211 -34.99 8.52 -11.63
N ILE A 212 -35.71 8.92 -12.68
CA ILE A 212 -35.35 8.62 -14.07
C ILE A 212 -33.98 9.26 -14.42
N ALA A 213 -33.73 10.50 -14.02
CA ALA A 213 -32.45 11.16 -14.28
C ALA A 213 -31.26 10.40 -13.68
N ASN A 214 -31.44 9.72 -12.54
CA ASN A 214 -30.39 8.88 -11.96
C ASN A 214 -29.95 7.71 -12.85
N LEU A 215 -30.77 7.30 -13.82
CA LEU A 215 -30.41 6.23 -14.77
C LEU A 215 -29.17 6.59 -15.61
N VAL A 216 -28.85 7.86 -15.76
CA VAL A 216 -27.64 8.32 -16.48
C VAL A 216 -26.35 7.80 -15.83
N PHE A 217 -26.36 7.55 -14.53
CA PHE A 217 -25.20 7.03 -13.79
C PHE A 217 -25.05 5.51 -13.86
N VAL A 218 -26.05 4.78 -14.30
CA VAL A 218 -26.05 3.29 -14.33
C VAL A 218 -24.87 2.70 -15.11
N PRO A 219 -24.50 3.19 -16.30
CA PRO A 219 -23.33 2.69 -17.01
C PRO A 219 -22.03 2.84 -16.21
N PHE A 220 -21.87 3.94 -15.44
CA PHE A 220 -20.71 4.19 -14.60
C PHE A 220 -20.69 3.27 -13.38
N TYR A 221 -21.85 2.98 -12.77
CA TYR A 221 -21.95 1.98 -11.71
C TYR A 221 -21.50 0.60 -12.19
N PHE A 222 -21.94 0.15 -13.36
CA PHE A 222 -21.45 -1.10 -13.97
C PHE A 222 -19.96 -1.02 -14.34
N GLY A 223 -19.45 0.16 -14.68
CA GLY A 223 -18.02 0.40 -14.90
C GLY A 223 -17.16 0.07 -13.68
N MET A 224 -17.67 0.31 -12.46
CA MET A 224 -16.95 0.02 -11.22
C MET A 224 -16.60 -1.46 -11.05
N TYR A 225 -17.45 -2.39 -11.52
CA TYR A 225 -17.13 -3.82 -11.45
C TYR A 225 -15.96 -4.24 -12.36
N ARG A 226 -15.46 -3.33 -13.20
CA ARG A 226 -14.29 -3.52 -14.07
C ARG A 226 -13.10 -2.68 -13.68
N MET A 227 -13.16 -2.03 -12.50
CA MET A 227 -12.05 -1.19 -12.03
C MET A 227 -10.83 -2.01 -11.60
N TRP A 228 -11.04 -3.26 -11.21
CA TRP A 228 -9.99 -4.22 -10.93
C TRP A 228 -10.33 -5.60 -11.50
N ASP A 229 -9.31 -6.41 -11.80
CA ASP A 229 -9.45 -7.77 -12.30
C ASP A 229 -8.83 -8.76 -11.29
N PRO A 230 -9.63 -9.48 -10.48
CA PRO A 230 -9.11 -10.40 -9.47
C PRO A 230 -8.39 -11.64 -10.04
N LYS A 231 -8.37 -11.80 -11.37
CA LYS A 231 -7.74 -12.95 -12.04
C LYS A 231 -6.39 -12.63 -12.65
N THR A 232 -6.05 -11.35 -12.76
CA THR A 232 -4.82 -10.90 -13.40
C THR A 232 -4.01 -10.09 -12.41
N THR A 233 -2.82 -10.61 -12.05
CA THR A 233 -1.85 -9.92 -11.19
C THR A 233 -0.75 -9.33 -12.06
N VAL A 234 -0.34 -8.09 -11.78
CA VAL A 234 0.74 -7.39 -12.49
C VAL A 234 2.11 -7.94 -12.09
N ASP A 235 3.20 -7.41 -12.66
CA ASP A 235 4.55 -7.81 -12.22
C ASP A 235 4.94 -7.18 -10.89
N GLY A 236 4.43 -6.00 -10.55
CA GLY A 236 4.76 -5.32 -9.31
C GLY A 236 6.25 -5.05 -9.17
N ALA A 237 6.90 -4.62 -10.25
CA ALA A 237 8.34 -4.39 -10.24
C ALA A 237 8.70 -3.12 -9.47
N ASN A 238 7.99 -2.02 -9.75
CA ASN A 238 8.09 -0.79 -8.98
C ASN A 238 7.27 -0.88 -7.71
N ASP A 239 6.06 -1.45 -7.78
CA ASP A 239 5.10 -1.65 -6.73
C ASP A 239 4.91 -3.16 -6.44
N ASN A 240 5.76 -3.82 -5.54
CA ASN A 240 6.73 -3.11 -4.69
C ASN A 240 8.03 -3.91 -4.49
N LEU A 241 8.52 -4.64 -5.52
CA LEU A 241 9.84 -5.28 -5.41
C LEU A 241 10.97 -4.24 -5.26
N SER A 242 10.78 -3.00 -5.79
CA SER A 242 11.73 -1.91 -5.62
C SER A 242 12.04 -1.63 -4.14
N ALA A 243 11.02 -1.68 -3.30
CA ALA A 243 11.14 -1.51 -1.85
C ALA A 243 11.72 -2.74 -1.16
N CYS A 244 11.30 -3.94 -1.53
CA CYS A 244 11.83 -5.17 -0.95
C CYS A 244 13.35 -5.22 -1.11
N TYR A 245 13.84 -4.91 -2.30
CA TYR A 245 15.27 -4.94 -2.58
C TYR A 245 16.04 -3.73 -2.05
N MET A 246 15.38 -2.67 -1.59
CA MET A 246 16.05 -1.55 -0.93
C MET A 246 16.79 -2.01 0.33
N GLY A 247 16.09 -2.67 1.25
CA GLY A 247 16.68 -3.19 2.48
C GLY A 247 17.64 -4.36 2.22
N ILE A 248 17.30 -5.27 1.30
CA ILE A 248 18.15 -6.40 0.91
C ILE A 248 19.49 -5.92 0.35
N ALA A 249 19.47 -4.93 -0.57
CA ALA A 249 20.69 -4.37 -1.16
C ALA A 249 21.60 -3.68 -0.14
N ILE A 250 21.02 -3.00 0.86
CA ILE A 250 21.78 -2.38 1.95
C ILE A 250 22.51 -3.46 2.77
N LEU A 251 21.80 -4.49 3.22
CA LEU A 251 22.38 -5.58 4.02
C LEU A 251 23.42 -6.38 3.24
N LYS A 252 23.15 -6.65 1.94
CA LYS A 252 24.13 -7.30 1.07
C LYS A 252 25.39 -6.47 0.91
N ALA A 253 25.27 -5.19 0.65
CA ALA A 253 26.41 -4.29 0.49
C ALA A 253 27.22 -4.15 1.81
N MET A 254 26.56 -4.13 2.97
CA MET A 254 27.22 -4.17 4.27
C MET A 254 28.05 -5.45 4.44
N LYS A 255 27.49 -6.62 4.10
CA LYS A 255 28.22 -7.90 4.16
C LYS A 255 29.41 -7.92 3.20
N ASP A 256 29.20 -7.53 1.94
CA ASP A 256 30.24 -7.56 0.90
C ASP A 256 31.44 -6.66 1.25
N GLN A 257 31.19 -5.58 2.00
CA GLN A 257 32.23 -4.65 2.45
C GLN A 257 32.71 -4.90 3.88
N GLY A 258 32.20 -5.93 4.56
CA GLY A 258 32.58 -6.28 5.92
C GLY A 258 32.20 -5.22 6.95
N ILE A 259 31.09 -4.49 6.71
CA ILE A 259 30.58 -3.48 7.65
C ILE A 259 29.74 -4.19 8.70
N GLU A 260 30.20 -4.09 9.95
CA GLU A 260 29.50 -4.58 11.12
C GLU A 260 29.25 -3.41 12.09
N LEU A 261 28.04 -3.35 12.64
CA LEU A 261 27.67 -2.32 13.62
C LEU A 261 27.85 -2.88 15.04
N GLU A 262 28.27 -2.03 15.95
CA GLU A 262 28.54 -2.47 17.33
C GLU A 262 27.26 -2.54 18.17
N HIS A 263 26.35 -1.56 18.01
CA HIS A 263 25.16 -1.39 18.85
C HIS A 263 23.83 -1.30 18.12
N THR A 264 23.84 -1.33 16.78
CA THR A 264 22.64 -1.19 15.97
C THR A 264 22.34 -2.49 15.22
N GLU A 265 21.19 -3.10 15.46
CA GLU A 265 20.67 -4.17 14.62
C GLU A 265 20.01 -3.57 13.37
N VAL A 266 20.23 -4.21 12.23
CA VAL A 266 19.60 -3.83 10.96
C VAL A 266 18.77 -4.97 10.43
N GLY A 267 17.51 -4.71 10.13
CA GLY A 267 16.59 -5.75 9.65
C GLY A 267 15.81 -5.35 8.41
N VAL A 268 15.17 -6.36 7.83
CA VAL A 268 14.21 -6.23 6.73
C VAL A 268 12.92 -6.89 7.15
N ILE A 269 11.81 -6.20 6.94
CA ILE A 269 10.45 -6.74 7.05
C ILE A 269 9.87 -6.77 5.64
N LEU A 270 9.53 -7.98 5.14
CA LEU A 270 8.75 -8.12 3.92
C LEU A 270 7.33 -8.47 4.35
N SER A 271 6.42 -7.52 4.21
CA SER A 271 5.03 -7.64 4.66
C SER A 271 4.14 -7.98 3.48
N GLY A 272 3.75 -9.27 3.34
CA GLY A 272 2.92 -9.74 2.25
C GLY A 272 1.50 -9.19 2.28
N SER A 273 0.83 -9.29 1.16
CA SER A 273 -0.58 -8.90 1.01
C SER A 273 -0.89 -7.47 1.45
N GLU A 274 0.01 -6.55 1.12
CA GLU A 274 -0.21 -5.10 1.29
C GLU A 274 -1.39 -4.66 0.43
N GLU A 275 -1.43 -5.09 -0.82
CA GLU A 275 -2.44 -4.81 -1.83
C GLU A 275 -3.85 -5.30 -1.43
N ALA A 276 -3.91 -6.20 -0.46
CA ALA A 276 -5.15 -6.65 0.17
C ALA A 276 -5.58 -5.77 1.36
N GLY A 277 -4.94 -4.61 1.57
CA GLY A 277 -5.22 -3.63 2.61
C GLY A 277 -4.33 -3.74 3.84
N LEU A 278 -3.02 -3.75 3.65
CA LEU A 278 -1.97 -3.79 4.68
C LEU A 278 -2.04 -5.05 5.55
N ARG A 279 -2.43 -6.21 4.98
CA ARG A 279 -2.75 -7.41 5.78
C ARG A 279 -1.51 -7.97 6.46
N GLY A 280 -0.39 -8.06 5.75
CA GLY A 280 0.87 -8.55 6.29
C GLY A 280 1.45 -7.65 7.37
N ALA A 281 1.54 -6.36 7.13
CA ALA A 281 2.05 -5.42 8.12
C ALA A 281 1.22 -5.42 9.41
N LYS A 282 -0.11 -5.48 9.30
CA LYS A 282 -0.99 -5.62 10.48
C LYS A 282 -0.78 -6.95 11.21
N ALA A 283 -0.65 -8.05 10.48
CA ALA A 283 -0.38 -9.35 11.07
C ALA A 283 0.99 -9.40 11.74
N TRP A 284 2.01 -8.81 11.09
CA TRP A 284 3.34 -8.69 11.66
C TRP A 284 3.32 -7.91 12.98
N CYS A 285 2.64 -6.77 13.03
CA CYS A 285 2.50 -5.99 14.26
C CYS A 285 1.80 -6.76 15.39
N GLU A 286 0.83 -7.61 15.05
CA GLU A 286 0.13 -8.47 16.02
C GLU A 286 1.05 -9.60 16.53
N GLN A 287 1.81 -10.24 15.64
CA GLN A 287 2.70 -11.37 15.94
C GLN A 287 3.92 -10.93 16.76
N HIS A 288 4.48 -9.74 16.47
CA HIS A 288 5.67 -9.20 17.13
C HIS A 288 5.37 -8.15 18.20
N LYS A 289 4.14 -8.16 18.73
CA LYS A 289 3.73 -7.21 19.76
C LYS A 289 4.62 -7.31 20.99
N GLY A 290 5.33 -6.22 21.30
CA GLY A 290 6.24 -6.12 22.44
C GLY A 290 7.63 -6.73 22.22
N GLU A 291 7.88 -7.39 21.09
CA GLU A 291 9.20 -8.01 20.82
C GLU A 291 10.30 -6.97 20.60
N PHE A 292 9.98 -5.84 20.01
CA PHE A 292 10.94 -4.79 19.64
C PHE A 292 10.79 -3.51 20.45
N ASP A 293 10.24 -3.61 21.67
CA ASP A 293 10.03 -2.45 22.57
C ASP A 293 11.21 -2.20 23.51
N ASP A 294 12.21 -3.08 23.52
CA ASP A 294 13.37 -3.06 24.43
C ASP A 294 14.35 -1.92 24.14
N VAL A 295 14.49 -1.52 22.87
CA VAL A 295 15.37 -0.43 22.44
C VAL A 295 14.67 0.45 21.38
N PRO A 296 15.16 1.69 21.14
CA PRO A 296 14.64 2.51 20.05
C PRO A 296 14.66 1.77 18.71
N THR A 297 13.48 1.51 18.13
CA THR A 297 13.30 0.79 16.87
C THR A 297 12.62 1.70 15.86
N TRP A 298 13.28 1.94 14.71
CA TRP A 298 12.77 2.76 13.60
C TRP A 298 12.45 1.90 12.38
N ILE A 299 11.38 2.22 11.69
CA ILE A 299 10.96 1.54 10.46
C ILE A 299 10.87 2.55 9.32
N TYR A 300 11.65 2.33 8.26
CA TYR A 300 11.50 3.00 6.97
C TYR A 300 10.74 2.06 6.03
N SER A 301 9.49 2.41 5.73
CA SER A 301 8.64 1.64 4.82
C SER A 301 8.71 2.28 3.44
N PHE A 302 9.32 1.58 2.50
CA PHE A 302 9.43 2.03 1.12
C PHE A 302 8.23 1.53 0.32
N ASP A 303 7.80 2.35 -0.65
CA ASP A 303 6.69 2.00 -1.52
C ASP A 303 6.82 2.71 -2.87
N THR A 304 6.81 1.93 -3.95
CA THR A 304 6.85 2.40 -5.34
C THR A 304 8.01 3.38 -5.59
N ILE A 305 9.26 2.91 -5.58
CA ILE A 305 10.44 3.73 -5.83
C ILE A 305 10.74 3.81 -7.34
N HIS A 306 10.10 4.77 -8.03
CA HIS A 306 10.13 4.85 -9.49
C HIS A 306 10.56 6.22 -10.05
N ASP A 307 9.90 7.33 -9.66
CA ASP A 307 10.17 8.63 -10.24
C ASP A 307 10.95 9.54 -9.27
N PRO A 308 12.22 9.88 -9.56
CA PRO A 308 13.06 10.71 -8.67
C PRO A 308 12.48 12.11 -8.42
N LYS A 309 11.61 12.61 -9.32
CA LYS A 309 10.92 13.88 -9.12
C LYS A 309 9.98 13.87 -7.91
N PHE A 310 9.37 12.72 -7.64
CA PHE A 310 8.40 12.52 -6.57
C PHE A 310 8.98 11.82 -5.34
N LEU A 311 10.29 11.48 -5.34
CA LEU A 311 10.94 10.89 -4.17
C LEU A 311 10.70 11.78 -2.95
N GLY A 312 10.10 11.20 -1.91
CA GLY A 312 9.67 11.95 -0.74
C GLY A 312 9.31 11.08 0.46
N VAL A 313 9.12 11.75 1.57
CA VAL A 313 8.73 11.17 2.85
C VAL A 313 7.28 11.55 3.17
N ASN A 314 6.46 10.56 3.48
CA ASN A 314 5.05 10.74 3.82
C ASN A 314 4.89 11.06 5.31
N TYR A 315 4.67 12.33 5.65
CA TYR A 315 4.36 12.75 7.03
C TYR A 315 2.94 12.40 7.48
N ARG A 316 2.09 12.02 6.53
CA ARG A 316 0.77 11.44 6.75
C ARG A 316 0.52 10.34 5.74
N ASP A 317 -0.10 9.29 6.20
CA ASP A 317 -0.40 8.09 5.44
C ASP A 317 -1.87 7.68 5.61
N LEU A 318 -2.29 6.56 5.03
CA LEU A 318 -3.64 6.01 5.07
C LEU A 318 -4.69 7.11 4.81
N ASN A 319 -4.82 7.49 3.52
CA ASN A 319 -5.77 8.53 3.12
C ASN A 319 -5.59 9.88 3.89
N GLY A 320 -4.36 10.15 4.36
CA GLY A 320 -4.02 11.33 5.16
C GLY A 320 -4.44 11.27 6.63
N LEU A 321 -4.94 10.15 7.11
CA LEU A 321 -5.50 10.00 8.46
C LEU A 321 -4.45 9.64 9.51
N VAL A 322 -3.43 8.85 9.15
CA VAL A 322 -2.38 8.37 10.05
C VAL A 322 -1.15 9.28 9.97
N LYS A 323 -0.66 9.73 11.11
CA LYS A 323 0.58 10.51 11.18
C LYS A 323 1.77 9.55 11.23
N ALA A 324 2.76 9.77 10.38
CA ALA A 324 4.06 9.15 10.51
C ALA A 324 4.82 9.70 11.73
N ASP A 325 5.81 8.96 12.21
CA ASP A 325 6.71 9.48 13.24
C ASP A 325 7.57 10.62 12.68
N LYS A 326 7.51 11.76 13.35
CA LYS A 326 8.20 12.98 12.89
C LYS A 326 9.72 12.83 12.94
N GLU A 327 10.25 12.14 13.97
CA GLU A 327 11.68 11.98 14.17
C GLU A 327 12.28 11.10 13.07
N VAL A 328 11.61 10.01 12.73
CA VAL A 328 12.01 9.10 11.64
C VAL A 328 11.88 9.80 10.28
N SER A 329 10.79 10.55 10.07
CA SER A 329 10.58 11.31 8.84
C SER A 329 11.64 12.39 8.63
N ASP A 330 11.93 13.18 9.67
CA ASP A 330 12.93 14.25 9.61
C ASP A 330 14.35 13.67 9.41
N SER A 331 14.67 12.51 10.01
CA SER A 331 15.97 11.83 9.83
C SER A 331 16.22 11.42 8.38
N PHE A 332 15.19 10.94 7.67
CA PHE A 332 15.32 10.59 6.25
C PHE A 332 15.51 11.85 5.39
N MET A 333 14.80 12.93 5.69
CA MET A 333 14.96 14.23 5.01
C MET A 333 16.36 14.81 5.22
N GLU A 334 16.87 14.76 6.45
CA GLU A 334 18.24 15.20 6.78
C GLU A 334 19.30 14.37 6.03
N ALA A 335 19.12 13.06 5.98
CA ALA A 335 19.99 12.17 5.21
C ALA A 335 20.00 12.52 3.73
N ALA A 336 18.84 12.87 3.14
CA ALA A 336 18.73 13.30 1.76
C ALA A 336 19.52 14.59 1.49
N GLU A 337 19.45 15.58 2.38
CA GLU A 337 20.23 16.80 2.29
C GLU A 337 21.74 16.52 2.35
N GLN A 338 22.16 15.61 3.26
CA GLN A 338 23.56 15.25 3.43
C GLN A 338 24.17 14.53 2.22
N VAL A 339 23.41 13.73 1.49
CA VAL A 339 23.86 13.08 0.25
C VAL A 339 23.57 13.89 -1.01
N GLY A 340 22.97 15.08 -0.88
CA GLY A 340 22.69 15.99 -2.00
C GLY A 340 21.59 15.51 -2.95
N VAL A 341 20.68 14.66 -2.48
CA VAL A 341 19.55 14.15 -3.25
C VAL A 341 18.27 14.93 -2.87
N LYS A 342 17.52 15.36 -3.88
CA LYS A 342 16.24 16.03 -3.64
C LYS A 342 15.22 15.04 -3.09
N CYS A 343 14.70 15.32 -1.90
CA CYS A 343 13.61 14.59 -1.28
C CYS A 343 12.48 15.56 -0.90
N ASN A 344 11.25 15.17 -1.13
CA ASN A 344 10.08 16.02 -0.90
C ASN A 344 9.43 15.64 0.44
N LYS A 345 8.81 16.63 1.08
CA LYS A 345 7.87 16.37 2.17
C LYS A 345 6.50 16.16 1.57
N THR A 346 5.93 14.96 1.74
CA THR A 346 4.70 14.54 1.10
C THR A 346 3.66 14.05 2.12
N LEU A 347 2.49 13.72 1.62
CA LEU A 347 1.44 13.02 2.34
C LEU A 347 0.64 12.17 1.34
N VAL A 348 0.11 11.04 1.77
CA VAL A 348 -0.89 10.29 1.01
C VAL A 348 -2.20 11.08 1.04
N PRO A 349 -2.74 11.51 -0.12
CA PRO A 349 -3.94 12.34 -0.15
C PRO A 349 -5.19 11.54 0.25
N PRO A 350 -6.31 12.19 0.57
CA PRO A 350 -7.59 11.51 0.77
C PRO A 350 -7.95 10.64 -0.45
N PHE A 351 -8.32 9.38 -0.19
CA PHE A 351 -8.56 8.34 -1.20
C PHE A 351 -7.32 7.93 -2.03
N GLY A 352 -6.14 8.34 -1.61
CA GLY A 352 -4.87 7.98 -2.27
C GLY A 352 -4.29 6.64 -1.82
N GLY A 353 -4.97 5.92 -0.94
CA GLY A 353 -4.49 4.63 -0.45
C GLY A 353 -3.72 4.71 0.87
N ALA A 354 -2.81 3.79 1.06
CA ALA A 354 -1.91 3.72 2.22
C ALA A 354 -0.63 2.98 1.84
N THR A 355 0.40 3.09 2.66
CA THR A 355 1.56 2.20 2.67
C THR A 355 1.61 1.43 3.99
N ASP A 356 2.44 0.41 4.09
CA ASP A 356 2.62 -0.37 5.30
C ASP A 356 3.04 0.48 6.52
N SER A 357 3.66 1.64 6.29
CA SER A 357 4.04 2.57 7.36
C SER A 357 2.85 2.96 8.24
N ALA A 358 1.64 3.03 7.66
CA ALA A 358 0.44 3.33 8.41
C ALA A 358 0.07 2.22 9.41
N ALA A 359 0.25 0.95 9.05
CA ALA A 359 0.00 -0.17 9.94
C ALA A 359 1.00 -0.18 11.11
N PHE A 360 2.29 0.03 10.83
CA PHE A 360 3.32 0.14 11.87
C PHE A 360 3.06 1.32 12.81
N ALA A 361 2.74 2.51 12.26
CA ALA A 361 2.42 3.69 13.07
C ALA A 361 1.17 3.50 13.94
N GLN A 362 0.12 2.84 13.41
CA GLN A 362 -1.08 2.50 14.19
C GLN A 362 -0.81 1.51 15.31
N ALA A 363 0.16 0.62 15.14
CA ALA A 363 0.61 -0.32 16.16
C ALA A 363 1.54 0.29 17.22
N GLY A 364 1.99 1.54 17.03
CA GLY A 364 2.83 2.26 17.96
C GLY A 364 4.33 2.25 17.63
N PHE A 365 4.73 1.65 16.50
CA PHE A 365 6.10 1.73 16.04
C PHE A 365 6.46 3.13 15.52
N LYS A 366 7.71 3.53 15.66
CA LYS A 366 8.23 4.73 15.02
C LYS A 366 8.51 4.41 13.55
N ALA A 367 7.57 4.78 12.67
CA ALA A 367 7.62 4.46 11.25
C ALA A 367 7.35 5.68 10.37
N THR A 368 7.90 5.65 9.16
CA THR A 368 7.61 6.61 8.09
C THR A 368 7.55 5.90 6.74
N GLY A 369 6.68 6.39 5.85
CA GLY A 369 6.62 5.97 4.46
C GLY A 369 7.59 6.78 3.59
N VAL A 370 8.27 6.11 2.67
CA VAL A 370 9.12 6.71 1.64
C VAL A 370 8.62 6.26 0.29
N THR A 371 8.21 7.20 -0.55
CA THR A 371 7.64 6.91 -1.87
C THR A 371 8.31 7.74 -2.95
N ALA A 372 8.32 7.23 -4.18
CA ALA A 372 8.74 7.98 -5.35
C ALA A 372 7.69 7.86 -6.46
N LEU A 373 6.44 8.09 -6.08
CA LEU A 373 5.24 7.95 -6.90
C LEU A 373 4.54 9.30 -7.03
N ASN A 374 4.06 9.61 -8.23
CA ASN A 374 3.15 10.73 -8.44
C ASN A 374 1.76 10.37 -7.89
N HIS A 375 1.22 11.19 -7.01
CA HIS A 375 -0.14 11.00 -6.48
C HIS A 375 -1.27 11.30 -7.49
N VAL A 376 -0.95 11.78 -8.68
CA VAL A 376 -1.85 11.74 -9.84
C VAL A 376 -1.66 10.38 -10.50
N LEU A 377 -2.73 9.60 -10.58
CA LEU A 377 -2.67 8.20 -11.01
C LEU A 377 -1.98 8.06 -12.38
N GLU A 378 -0.83 7.40 -12.36
CA GLU A 378 -0.04 7.12 -13.55
C GLU A 378 -0.50 5.84 -14.25
N ASP A 379 -0.16 5.70 -15.52
CA ASP A 379 -0.68 4.61 -16.35
C ASP A 379 0.02 3.26 -16.13
N TYR A 380 1.16 3.24 -15.40
CA TYR A 380 1.81 1.99 -14.98
C TYR A 380 1.25 1.46 -13.65
N TYR A 381 0.78 2.35 -12.76
CA TYR A 381 0.37 1.99 -11.41
C TYR A 381 -0.81 1.01 -11.41
N HIS A 382 -0.62 -0.15 -10.81
CA HIS A 382 -1.55 -1.29 -10.81
C HIS A 382 -1.97 -1.76 -12.23
N THR A 383 -1.03 -1.71 -13.19
CA THR A 383 -1.29 -2.17 -14.55
C THR A 383 -0.18 -3.11 -15.05
N LEU A 384 -0.42 -3.77 -16.17
CA LEU A 384 0.59 -4.64 -16.80
C LEU A 384 1.84 -3.88 -17.28
N LYS A 385 1.87 -2.56 -17.15
CA LYS A 385 3.05 -1.73 -17.45
C LYS A 385 4.00 -1.60 -16.25
N ASP A 386 3.58 -2.01 -15.04
CA ASP A 386 4.47 -2.11 -13.89
C ASP A 386 5.29 -3.40 -13.99
N SER A 387 6.29 -3.38 -14.85
CA SER A 387 7.15 -4.52 -15.17
C SER A 387 8.63 -4.16 -14.97
N TYR A 388 9.48 -5.18 -14.98
CA TYR A 388 10.94 -5.00 -14.87
C TYR A 388 11.55 -4.07 -15.94
N ASP A 389 10.90 -3.92 -17.10
CA ASP A 389 11.33 -2.99 -18.15
C ASP A 389 11.06 -1.51 -17.80
N ASN A 390 10.27 -1.25 -16.76
CA ASN A 390 9.89 0.08 -16.31
C ASN A 390 10.59 0.53 -15.00
N LEU A 391 11.66 -0.15 -14.60
CA LEU A 391 12.45 0.23 -13.43
C LEU A 391 13.29 1.47 -13.68
N ASN A 392 13.40 2.37 -12.68
CA ASN A 392 14.25 3.55 -12.75
C ASN A 392 15.49 3.37 -11.86
N GLU A 393 16.58 2.90 -12.46
CA GLU A 393 17.85 2.62 -11.76
C GLU A 393 18.41 3.86 -11.04
N ALA A 394 18.25 5.06 -11.61
CA ALA A 394 18.72 6.29 -10.97
C ALA A 394 17.92 6.63 -9.72
N CYS A 395 16.59 6.44 -9.74
CA CYS A 395 15.75 6.63 -8.57
C CYS A 395 16.08 5.64 -7.46
N LEU A 396 16.28 4.37 -7.82
CA LEU A 396 16.71 3.32 -6.87
C LEU A 396 18.07 3.68 -6.23
N ALA A 397 19.05 4.13 -7.03
CA ALA A 397 20.36 4.54 -6.53
C ALA A 397 20.29 5.73 -5.57
N ASP A 398 19.49 6.73 -5.90
CA ASP A 398 19.31 7.92 -5.07
C ASP A 398 18.60 7.60 -3.76
N CYS A 399 17.52 6.81 -3.79
CA CYS A 399 16.83 6.37 -2.60
C CYS A 399 17.73 5.49 -1.70
N TYR A 400 18.49 4.57 -2.29
CA TYR A 400 19.49 3.76 -1.60
C TYR A 400 20.51 4.62 -0.85
N ALA A 401 21.08 5.63 -1.50
CA ALA A 401 22.07 6.52 -0.86
C ALA A 401 21.48 7.25 0.34
N ILE A 402 20.23 7.70 0.26
CA ILE A 402 19.53 8.33 1.39
C ILE A 402 19.33 7.32 2.52
N ALA A 403 18.85 6.11 2.21
CA ALA A 403 18.55 5.07 3.19
C ALA A 403 19.82 4.62 3.95
N VAL A 404 20.94 4.44 3.24
CA VAL A 404 22.26 4.16 3.83
C VAL A 404 22.69 5.30 4.76
N LYS A 405 22.51 6.55 4.33
CA LYS A 405 22.88 7.72 5.16
C LYS A 405 21.98 7.87 6.38
N ALA A 406 20.70 7.56 6.26
CA ALA A 406 19.79 7.54 7.40
C ALA A 406 20.16 6.47 8.42
N LEU A 407 20.59 5.29 7.96
CA LEU A 407 21.13 4.23 8.83
C LEU A 407 22.41 4.68 9.53
N GLU A 408 23.37 5.28 8.80
CA GLU A 408 24.59 5.83 9.39
C GLU A 408 24.30 6.87 10.47
N ASN A 409 23.40 7.81 10.21
CA ASN A 409 22.99 8.82 11.18
C ASN A 409 22.36 8.21 12.43
N PHE A 410 21.53 7.18 12.27
CA PHE A 410 20.94 6.46 13.39
C PHE A 410 22.01 5.73 14.21
N ASP A 411 22.93 4.99 13.57
CA ASP A 411 24.01 4.27 14.25
C ASP A 411 24.93 5.22 15.04
N ASN A 412 25.33 6.35 14.44
CA ASN A 412 26.12 7.38 15.11
C ASN A 412 25.40 7.94 16.33
N ARG A 413 24.09 8.15 16.26
CA ARG A 413 23.28 8.62 17.38
C ARG A 413 23.17 7.59 18.50
N ILE A 414 23.05 6.30 18.16
CA ILE A 414 22.99 5.22 19.16
C ILE A 414 24.35 5.03 19.81
N SER A 415 25.45 5.03 19.06
CA SER A 415 26.82 4.84 19.56
C SER A 415 27.32 6.00 20.42
N SER A 416 26.71 7.20 20.30
CA SER A 416 27.08 8.36 21.12
C SER A 416 26.38 8.41 22.48
N LYS A 417 25.46 7.51 22.76
CA LYS A 417 24.72 7.35 24.03
C LYS A 417 25.28 6.20 24.85
#